data_89501d30c3db3d55e752c887ba449b27
#
_entry.id   89501d30c3db3d55e752c887ba449b27
#
_cell.length_a   1.000
_cell.length_b   1.000
_cell.length_c   1.000
_cell.angle_alpha   90.00
_cell.angle_beta   90.00
_cell.angle_gamma   90.00
#
_symmetry.space_group_name_H-M   'P 1'
#
loop_
_entity.id
_entity.type
_entity.pdbx_description
1 polymer ?
#
loop_
_entity_poly.entity_id
_entity_poly.type
_entity_poly.pdbx_seq_one_letter_code
_entity_poly.pdbx_strand_id
1 'polypeptide(L)'
;GKDEVFLVDENSLPWMNIQLNQMLSSLIFLPFIDDVSQVDLTIGDQVYTFETTLGEPEVNEDGEEEDPTLESVTCNGEEIDLENYRAMYQYLLSAPAEDINLSGETGPLIASFTYHYFDDPDRTDTVEIFQISERKCSIALNGSNDFTCRMAYYTRLVENMEALLNGEEPDLDY
;
A
#
# COMPACT_ATOMS: atom_id res chain seq x y z
N GLY A 1 46.42 12.21 20.79
CA GLY A 1 45.81 12.09 19.47
C GLY A 1 46.41 13.15 18.57
N LYS A 2 46.78 12.82 17.36
CA LYS A 2 47.13 13.81 16.34
C LYS A 2 45.79 14.23 15.70
N ASP A 3 45.47 15.53 15.74
CA ASP A 3 44.38 16.11 14.98
C ASP A 3 44.85 16.23 13.51
N GLU A 4 44.66 15.13 12.77
CA GLU A 4 44.91 15.11 11.33
C GLU A 4 43.58 15.47 10.63
N VAL A 5 43.57 16.60 9.90
CA VAL A 5 42.44 17.01 9.05
C VAL A 5 42.73 16.50 7.65
N PHE A 6 41.84 15.66 7.13
CA PHE A 6 41.90 15.17 5.77
C PHE A 6 40.99 16.00 4.88
N LEU A 7 41.49 16.51 3.76
CA LEU A 7 40.69 17.05 2.68
C LEU A 7 40.25 15.89 1.80
N VAL A 8 38.93 15.64 1.77
CA VAL A 8 38.32 14.62 0.92
C VAL A 8 37.63 15.33 -0.24
N ASP A 9 37.85 14.87 -1.46
CA ASP A 9 37.14 15.38 -2.64
C ASP A 9 35.65 15.01 -2.51
N GLU A 10 34.75 16.00 -2.70
CA GLU A 10 33.31 15.84 -2.62
C GLU A 10 32.81 14.75 -3.55
N ASN A 11 33.41 14.59 -4.73
CA ASN A 11 33.07 13.53 -5.68
C ASN A 11 33.50 12.13 -5.23
N SER A 12 34.37 12.01 -4.23
CA SER A 12 34.76 10.73 -3.65
C SER A 12 33.81 10.23 -2.56
N LEU A 13 32.82 11.04 -2.19
CA LEU A 13 31.79 10.74 -1.19
C LEU A 13 30.39 10.88 -1.80
N PRO A 14 29.98 10.01 -2.74
CA PRO A 14 28.71 10.11 -3.46
C PRO A 14 27.49 10.12 -2.51
N TRP A 15 27.63 9.56 -1.29
CA TRP A 15 26.56 9.56 -0.29
C TRP A 15 26.35 10.93 0.39
N MET A 16 27.25 11.90 0.29
CA MET A 16 27.07 13.24 0.87
C MET A 16 26.00 14.06 0.14
N ASN A 17 25.73 13.73 -1.12
CA ASN A 17 24.74 14.41 -1.96
C ASN A 17 23.44 13.63 -2.14
N ILE A 18 23.30 12.47 -1.44
CA ILE A 18 22.08 11.69 -1.48
C ILE A 18 20.97 12.49 -0.75
N GLN A 19 19.91 12.79 -1.47
CA GLN A 19 18.70 13.34 -0.86
C GLN A 19 17.94 12.25 -0.11
N LEU A 20 17.27 12.62 0.99
CA LEU A 20 16.52 11.66 1.83
C LEU A 20 15.51 10.84 1.03
N ASN A 21 14.82 11.45 0.06
CA ASN A 21 13.87 10.77 -0.83
C ASN A 21 14.53 9.70 -1.73
N GLN A 22 15.83 9.80 -2.03
CA GLN A 22 16.57 8.77 -2.77
C GLN A 22 16.92 7.55 -1.92
N MET A 23 16.78 7.65 -0.61
CA MET A 23 17.00 6.56 0.35
C MET A 23 15.69 5.87 0.76
N LEU A 24 14.54 6.42 0.37
CA LEU A 24 13.25 5.83 0.69
C LEU A 24 13.00 4.59 -0.18
N SER A 25 12.44 3.56 0.44
CA SER A 25 11.74 2.53 -0.30
C SER A 25 10.51 3.18 -0.95
N SER A 26 10.26 2.91 -2.21
CA SER A 26 9.07 3.41 -2.90
C SER A 26 7.77 2.78 -2.36
N LEU A 27 7.88 1.71 -1.58
CA LEU A 27 6.76 0.97 -1.03
C LEU A 27 6.70 1.17 0.49
N ILE A 28 5.57 1.65 0.98
CA ILE A 28 5.36 1.94 2.40
C ILE A 28 5.09 0.66 3.18
N PHE A 29 4.34 -0.29 2.57
CA PHE A 29 3.84 -1.48 3.24
C PHE A 29 3.54 -2.59 2.21
N LEU A 30 3.83 -3.86 2.54
CA LEU A 30 3.74 -5.00 1.62
C LEU A 30 3.22 -6.27 2.33
N PRO A 31 1.95 -6.33 2.75
CA PRO A 31 1.37 -7.58 3.22
C PRO A 31 1.18 -8.55 2.04
N PHE A 32 1.44 -9.84 2.26
CA PHE A 32 1.12 -10.85 1.27
C PHE A 32 -0.40 -11.02 1.18
N ILE A 33 -0.90 -11.15 -0.05
CA ILE A 33 -2.34 -11.24 -0.30
C ILE A 33 -2.97 -12.46 0.38
N ASP A 34 -2.23 -13.58 0.45
CA ASP A 34 -2.68 -14.83 1.04
C ASP A 34 -2.66 -14.80 2.59
N ASP A 35 -2.02 -13.81 3.21
CA ASP A 35 -2.04 -13.59 4.66
C ASP A 35 -3.25 -12.75 5.11
N VAL A 36 -3.90 -12.04 4.16
CA VAL A 36 -4.94 -11.04 4.46
C VAL A 36 -6.32 -11.63 4.31
N SER A 37 -7.07 -11.66 5.42
CA SER A 37 -8.45 -12.19 5.48
C SER A 37 -9.51 -11.18 5.05
N GLN A 38 -9.22 -9.87 5.21
CA GLN A 38 -10.14 -8.80 4.86
C GLN A 38 -9.39 -7.51 4.58
N VAL A 39 -9.90 -6.72 3.64
CA VAL A 39 -9.48 -5.32 3.45
C VAL A 39 -10.71 -4.43 3.54
N ASP A 40 -10.71 -3.49 4.49
CA ASP A 40 -11.71 -2.44 4.58
C ASP A 40 -11.19 -1.18 3.90
N LEU A 41 -11.77 -0.80 2.76
CA LEU A 41 -11.43 0.39 2.00
C LEU A 41 -12.52 1.44 2.18
N THR A 42 -12.15 2.61 2.67
CA THR A 42 -13.03 3.79 2.74
C THR A 42 -12.55 4.85 1.75
N ILE A 43 -13.45 5.35 0.91
CA ILE A 43 -13.21 6.46 -0.02
C ILE A 43 -14.30 7.50 0.21
N GLY A 44 -13.94 8.66 0.75
CA GLY A 44 -14.93 9.65 1.18
C GLY A 44 -15.88 9.06 2.21
N ASP A 45 -17.19 9.00 1.87
CA ASP A 45 -18.23 8.43 2.73
C ASP A 45 -18.60 6.97 2.38
N GLN A 46 -17.95 6.38 1.39
CA GLN A 46 -18.23 5.01 0.93
C GLN A 46 -17.26 4.01 1.56
N VAL A 47 -17.81 2.88 2.00
CA VAL A 47 -17.05 1.77 2.59
C VAL A 47 -17.20 0.53 1.73
N TYR A 48 -16.09 -0.11 1.43
CA TYR A 48 -15.99 -1.35 0.67
C TYR A 48 -15.24 -2.36 1.54
N THR A 49 -15.88 -3.48 1.83
CA THR A 49 -15.28 -4.58 2.59
C THR A 49 -15.00 -5.73 1.62
N PHE A 50 -13.72 -6.01 1.41
CA PHE A 50 -13.26 -7.18 0.67
C PHE A 50 -13.00 -8.32 1.65
N GLU A 51 -13.73 -9.42 1.52
CA GLU A 51 -13.51 -10.64 2.31
C GLU A 51 -12.90 -11.70 1.40
N THR A 52 -11.76 -12.28 1.82
CA THR A 52 -10.99 -13.26 1.07
C THR A 52 -11.22 -14.65 1.62
N THR A 53 -11.12 -15.66 0.75
CA THR A 53 -11.19 -17.08 1.14
C THR A 53 -9.97 -17.80 0.55
N LEU A 54 -9.29 -18.57 1.38
CA LEU A 54 -8.18 -19.43 0.95
C LEU A 54 -8.69 -20.78 0.46
N GLY A 55 -8.02 -21.32 -0.56
CA GLY A 55 -8.23 -22.68 -1.04
C GLY A 55 -7.69 -23.74 -0.09
N GLU A 56 -7.87 -25.01 -0.48
CA GLU A 56 -7.23 -26.10 0.23
C GLU A 56 -5.72 -26.12 -0.07
N PRO A 57 -4.86 -26.44 0.93
CA PRO A 57 -3.43 -26.61 0.70
C PRO A 57 -3.15 -27.64 -0.41
N GLU A 58 -2.31 -27.31 -1.34
CA GLU A 58 -1.86 -28.23 -2.38
C GLU A 58 -0.65 -29.03 -1.90
N VAL A 59 -0.48 -30.25 -2.42
CA VAL A 59 0.68 -31.07 -2.13
C VAL A 59 1.60 -31.04 -3.36
N ASN A 60 2.84 -30.58 -3.18
CA ASN A 60 3.82 -30.49 -4.25
C ASN A 60 4.35 -31.88 -4.70
N GLU A 61 5.17 -31.92 -5.74
CA GLU A 61 5.73 -33.15 -6.31
C GLU A 61 6.61 -33.91 -5.32
N ASP A 62 7.14 -33.26 -4.30
CA ASP A 62 7.96 -33.85 -3.24
C ASP A 62 7.13 -34.39 -2.06
N GLY A 63 5.79 -34.21 -2.08
CA GLY A 63 4.85 -34.67 -1.08
C GLY A 63 4.74 -33.75 0.14
N GLU A 64 5.19 -32.51 0.02
CA GLU A 64 5.07 -31.47 1.05
C GLU A 64 3.81 -30.63 0.80
N GLU A 65 3.09 -30.28 1.87
CA GLU A 65 1.96 -29.35 1.80
C GLU A 65 2.48 -27.93 1.54
N GLU A 66 1.91 -27.26 0.53
CA GLU A 66 2.15 -25.84 0.27
C GLU A 66 1.13 -25.01 1.04
N ASP A 67 1.51 -23.75 1.35
CA ASP A 67 0.61 -22.81 1.99
C ASP A 67 -0.63 -22.56 1.10
N PRO A 68 -1.83 -22.46 1.69
CA PRO A 68 -3.04 -22.21 0.93
C PRO A 68 -2.98 -20.82 0.27
N THR A 69 -3.48 -20.76 -0.96
CA THR A 69 -3.51 -19.51 -1.74
C THR A 69 -4.94 -18.96 -1.86
N LEU A 70 -5.08 -17.70 -2.20
CA LEU A 70 -6.35 -17.03 -2.38
C LEU A 70 -7.19 -17.69 -3.49
N GLU A 71 -8.37 -18.21 -3.13
CA GLU A 71 -9.30 -18.89 -4.01
C GLU A 71 -10.44 -18.00 -4.49
N SER A 72 -11.02 -17.18 -3.59
CA SER A 72 -12.13 -16.30 -3.93
C SER A 72 -12.14 -15.03 -3.08
N VAL A 73 -12.88 -14.04 -3.56
CA VAL A 73 -13.04 -12.76 -2.87
C VAL A 73 -14.43 -12.18 -3.12
N THR A 74 -14.99 -11.55 -2.09
CA THR A 74 -16.23 -10.77 -2.21
C THR A 74 -15.98 -9.30 -1.90
N CYS A 75 -16.79 -8.42 -2.46
CA CYS A 75 -16.87 -7.00 -2.09
C CYS A 75 -18.28 -6.72 -1.56
N ASN A 76 -18.38 -6.32 -0.29
CA ASN A 76 -19.67 -6.13 0.38
C ASN A 76 -20.62 -7.33 0.25
N GLY A 77 -20.06 -8.56 0.23
CA GLY A 77 -20.81 -9.82 0.11
C GLY A 77 -21.15 -10.23 -1.33
N GLU A 78 -20.79 -9.46 -2.35
CA GLU A 78 -20.93 -9.83 -3.75
C GLU A 78 -19.60 -10.36 -4.30
N GLU A 79 -19.64 -11.50 -4.98
CA GLU A 79 -18.45 -12.11 -5.59
C GLU A 79 -17.89 -11.21 -6.69
N ILE A 80 -16.58 -11.01 -6.70
CA ILE A 80 -15.86 -10.24 -7.72
C ILE A 80 -14.79 -11.09 -8.38
N ASP A 81 -14.36 -10.66 -9.57
CA ASP A 81 -13.30 -11.36 -10.31
C ASP A 81 -11.99 -11.33 -9.52
N LEU A 82 -11.37 -12.50 -9.35
CA LEU A 82 -10.18 -12.68 -8.54
C LEU A 82 -8.95 -11.98 -9.13
N GLU A 83 -8.80 -11.99 -10.46
CA GLU A 83 -7.66 -11.35 -11.12
C GLU A 83 -7.79 -9.82 -11.04
N ASN A 84 -9.01 -9.29 -11.20
CA ASN A 84 -9.27 -7.87 -11.03
C ASN A 84 -9.01 -7.44 -9.57
N TYR A 85 -9.37 -8.28 -8.58
CA TYR A 85 -9.03 -8.00 -7.18
C TYR A 85 -7.53 -8.03 -6.95
N ARG A 86 -6.78 -8.99 -7.53
CA ARG A 86 -5.32 -9.04 -7.44
C ARG A 86 -4.67 -7.76 -7.98
N ALA A 87 -5.17 -7.24 -9.10
CA ALA A 87 -4.74 -5.96 -9.66
C ALA A 87 -5.06 -4.79 -8.71
N MET A 88 -6.29 -4.76 -8.14
CA MET A 88 -6.66 -3.75 -7.15
C MET A 88 -5.81 -3.83 -5.89
N TYR A 89 -5.55 -5.04 -5.37
CA TYR A 89 -4.69 -5.25 -4.21
C TYR A 89 -3.27 -4.75 -4.48
N GLN A 90 -2.70 -5.08 -5.63
CA GLN A 90 -1.39 -4.58 -6.06
C GLN A 90 -1.38 -3.05 -6.14
N TYR A 91 -2.47 -2.44 -6.61
CA TYR A 91 -2.59 -0.99 -6.62
C TYR A 91 -2.59 -0.40 -5.20
N LEU A 92 -3.33 -0.98 -4.24
CA LEU A 92 -3.32 -0.54 -2.83
C LEU A 92 -1.91 -0.59 -2.24
N LEU A 93 -1.14 -1.66 -2.54
CA LEU A 93 0.25 -1.81 -2.10
C LEU A 93 1.20 -0.79 -2.74
N SER A 94 0.85 -0.26 -3.90
CA SER A 94 1.67 0.72 -4.64
C SER A 94 1.61 2.13 -4.05
N ALA A 95 0.94 2.33 -2.89
CA ALA A 95 0.88 3.62 -2.21
C ALA A 95 2.28 4.24 -2.09
N PRO A 96 2.56 5.37 -2.79
CA PRO A 96 3.93 5.79 -2.99
C PRO A 96 4.45 6.66 -1.85
N ALA A 97 5.66 6.40 -1.40
CA ALA A 97 6.46 7.32 -0.60
C ALA A 97 7.28 8.22 -1.55
N GLU A 98 6.66 9.27 -2.12
CA GLU A 98 7.38 10.16 -3.05
C GLU A 98 8.31 11.12 -2.33
N ASP A 99 7.94 11.57 -1.13
CA ASP A 99 8.75 12.47 -0.29
C ASP A 99 8.41 12.26 1.19
N ILE A 100 9.30 12.74 2.07
CA ILE A 100 9.10 12.70 3.53
C ILE A 100 8.26 13.91 3.97
N ASN A 101 7.28 13.67 4.82
CA ASN A 101 6.43 14.70 5.41
C ASN A 101 7.08 15.34 6.64
N LEU A 102 8.23 16.01 6.44
CA LEU A 102 8.99 16.65 7.54
C LEU A 102 8.21 17.71 8.31
N SER A 103 7.24 18.35 7.66
CA SER A 103 6.41 19.39 8.27
C SER A 103 5.25 18.82 9.09
N GLY A 104 4.96 17.52 8.93
CA GLY A 104 3.77 16.88 9.51
C GLY A 104 2.47 17.46 8.95
N GLU A 105 2.50 18.03 7.73
CA GLU A 105 1.30 18.56 7.08
C GLU A 105 0.26 17.44 6.91
N THR A 106 -0.97 17.79 7.25
CA THR A 106 -2.14 16.93 7.07
C THR A 106 -3.36 17.79 6.77
N GLY A 107 -4.40 17.15 6.26
CA GLY A 107 -5.68 17.79 5.96
C GLY A 107 -6.83 16.82 6.27
N PRO A 108 -7.98 16.94 5.59
CA PRO A 108 -9.06 15.97 5.74
C PRO A 108 -8.63 14.59 5.25
N LEU A 109 -9.09 13.54 5.97
CA LEU A 109 -8.99 12.16 5.52
C LEU A 109 -9.86 11.99 4.28
N ILE A 110 -9.30 11.44 3.19
CA ILE A 110 -10.02 11.23 1.93
C ILE A 110 -10.14 9.77 1.55
N ALA A 111 -9.22 8.92 2.03
CA ALA A 111 -9.34 7.47 1.92
C ALA A 111 -8.55 6.79 3.05
N SER A 112 -8.96 5.57 3.38
CA SER A 112 -8.20 4.67 4.24
C SER A 112 -8.42 3.23 3.83
N PHE A 113 -7.43 2.38 4.03
CA PHE A 113 -7.57 0.94 3.86
C PHE A 113 -6.91 0.22 5.02
N THR A 114 -7.67 -0.69 5.63
CA THR A 114 -7.26 -1.48 6.79
C THR A 114 -7.20 -2.95 6.39
N TYR A 115 -6.04 -3.56 6.63
CA TYR A 115 -5.78 -4.98 6.41
C TYR A 115 -6.02 -5.75 7.70
N HIS A 116 -6.75 -6.86 7.62
CA HIS A 116 -6.96 -7.86 8.66
C HIS A 116 -6.31 -9.17 8.24
N TYR A 117 -5.84 -9.98 9.18
CA TYR A 117 -5.01 -11.14 8.89
C TYR A 117 -5.66 -12.44 9.33
N PHE A 118 -5.36 -13.54 8.61
CA PHE A 118 -5.84 -14.88 8.97
C PHE A 118 -5.17 -15.42 10.23
N ASP A 119 -3.88 -15.15 10.42
CA ASP A 119 -3.08 -15.68 11.52
C ASP A 119 -3.32 -14.99 12.86
N ASP A 120 -3.73 -13.73 12.84
CA ASP A 120 -3.99 -12.91 14.03
C ASP A 120 -5.18 -11.96 13.80
N PRO A 121 -6.41 -12.36 14.19
CA PRO A 121 -7.61 -11.54 14.00
C PRO A 121 -7.60 -10.19 14.73
N ASP A 122 -6.74 -10.03 15.75
CA ASP A 122 -6.60 -8.78 16.50
C ASP A 122 -5.58 -7.84 15.84
N ARG A 123 -4.77 -8.35 14.92
CA ARG A 123 -3.79 -7.57 14.16
C ARG A 123 -4.45 -6.84 13.00
N THR A 124 -4.19 -5.54 12.92
CA THR A 124 -4.57 -4.73 11.76
C THR A 124 -3.44 -3.80 11.37
N ASP A 125 -3.33 -3.52 10.08
CA ASP A 125 -2.47 -2.47 9.55
C ASP A 125 -3.32 -1.51 8.72
N THR A 126 -3.20 -0.21 8.99
CA THR A 126 -4.04 0.81 8.35
C THR A 126 -3.18 1.82 7.61
N VAL A 127 -3.52 2.06 6.35
CA VAL A 127 -2.99 3.17 5.54
C VAL A 127 -4.08 4.23 5.41
N GLU A 128 -3.72 5.47 5.69
CA GLU A 128 -4.62 6.62 5.64
C GLU A 128 -4.08 7.67 4.67
N ILE A 129 -4.95 8.25 3.85
CA ILE A 129 -4.62 9.27 2.85
C ILE A 129 -5.33 10.56 3.22
N PHE A 130 -4.55 11.61 3.45
CA PHE A 130 -5.04 12.94 3.82
C PHE A 130 -4.74 13.94 2.71
N GLN A 131 -5.72 14.76 2.35
CA GLN A 131 -5.52 15.80 1.35
C GLN A 131 -4.77 17.00 1.96
N ILE A 132 -3.58 17.32 1.43
CA ILE A 132 -2.84 18.54 1.80
C ILE A 132 -3.23 19.71 0.88
N SER A 133 -3.36 19.44 -0.41
CA SER A 133 -3.72 20.44 -1.42
C SER A 133 -4.42 19.78 -2.62
N GLU A 134 -4.74 20.56 -3.65
CA GLU A 134 -5.31 20.03 -4.90
C GLU A 134 -4.41 19.01 -5.63
N ARG A 135 -3.09 19.02 -5.34
CA ARG A 135 -2.11 18.19 -6.05
C ARG A 135 -1.32 17.26 -5.16
N LYS A 136 -1.46 17.40 -3.83
CA LYS A 136 -0.62 16.70 -2.86
C LYS A 136 -1.47 16.09 -1.75
N CYS A 137 -1.14 14.87 -1.38
CA CYS A 137 -1.66 14.19 -0.21
C CYS A 137 -0.52 13.73 0.71
N SER A 138 -0.83 13.49 1.98
CA SER A 138 0.04 12.75 2.88
C SER A 138 -0.51 11.36 3.10
N ILE A 139 0.39 10.43 3.40
CA ILE A 139 0.09 9.03 3.68
C ILE A 139 0.61 8.70 5.07
N ALA A 140 -0.28 8.15 5.89
CA ALA A 140 0.06 7.60 7.19
C ALA A 140 -0.05 6.08 7.17
N LEU A 141 0.90 5.41 7.81
CA LEU A 141 0.85 3.98 8.12
C LEU A 141 0.71 3.83 9.63
N ASN A 142 -0.35 3.16 10.08
CA ASN A 142 -0.65 2.94 11.51
C ASN A 142 -0.58 4.25 12.33
N GLY A 143 -1.10 5.33 11.77
CA GLY A 143 -1.11 6.65 12.39
C GLY A 143 0.21 7.45 12.29
N SER A 144 1.26 6.90 11.69
CA SER A 144 2.52 7.62 11.42
C SER A 144 2.44 8.30 10.04
N ASN A 145 2.30 9.63 10.03
CA ASN A 145 2.11 10.44 8.83
C ASN A 145 3.45 10.93 8.26
N ASP A 146 4.26 9.99 7.81
CA ASP A 146 5.66 10.24 7.46
C ASP A 146 5.92 10.55 5.99
N PHE A 147 4.93 10.31 5.10
CA PHE A 147 5.11 10.38 3.66
C PHE A 147 4.12 11.31 2.97
N THR A 148 4.52 11.77 1.78
CA THR A 148 3.63 12.50 0.88
C THR A 148 3.67 11.92 -0.52
N CYS A 149 2.57 12.07 -1.26
CA CYS A 149 2.45 11.66 -2.65
C CYS A 149 1.62 12.64 -3.46
N ARG A 150 1.57 12.42 -4.77
CA ARG A 150 0.68 13.17 -5.66
C ARG A 150 -0.78 12.75 -5.47
N MET A 151 -1.68 13.70 -5.60
CA MET A 151 -3.13 13.44 -5.59
C MET A 151 -3.57 12.49 -6.72
N ALA A 152 -2.75 12.31 -7.76
CA ALA A 152 -3.00 11.36 -8.84
C ALA A 152 -3.21 9.93 -8.32
N TYR A 153 -2.48 9.50 -7.30
CA TYR A 153 -2.69 8.20 -6.67
C TYR A 153 -4.13 8.05 -6.13
N TYR A 154 -4.63 9.05 -5.37
CA TYR A 154 -6.01 9.01 -4.87
C TYR A 154 -7.04 9.04 -6.02
N THR A 155 -6.81 9.86 -7.04
CA THR A 155 -7.74 9.93 -8.19
C THR A 155 -7.83 8.58 -8.88
N ARG A 156 -6.70 7.93 -9.13
CA ARG A 156 -6.67 6.59 -9.73
C ARG A 156 -7.28 5.53 -8.82
N LEU A 157 -7.12 5.64 -7.49
CA LEU A 157 -7.78 4.76 -6.52
C LEU A 157 -9.30 4.76 -6.70
N VAL A 158 -9.90 5.96 -6.85
CA VAL A 158 -11.35 6.11 -7.08
C VAL A 158 -11.76 5.46 -8.41
N GLU A 159 -11.02 5.74 -9.49
CA GLU A 159 -11.28 5.17 -10.83
C GLU A 159 -11.16 3.65 -10.83
N ASN A 160 -10.14 3.10 -10.16
CA ASN A 160 -9.93 1.66 -10.04
C ASN A 160 -11.04 0.97 -9.23
N MET A 161 -11.57 1.64 -8.21
CA MET A 161 -12.72 1.11 -7.47
C MET A 161 -13.97 1.03 -8.36
N GLU A 162 -14.22 2.07 -9.18
CA GLU A 162 -15.32 2.06 -10.13
C GLU A 162 -15.14 0.96 -11.19
N ALA A 163 -13.93 0.80 -11.74
CA ALA A 163 -13.61 -0.26 -12.70
C ALA A 163 -13.86 -1.66 -12.11
N LEU A 164 -13.34 -1.91 -10.90
CA LEU A 164 -13.50 -3.20 -10.21
C LEU A 164 -14.97 -3.56 -10.00
N LEU A 165 -15.81 -2.61 -9.56
CA LEU A 165 -17.25 -2.82 -9.36
C LEU A 165 -18.02 -3.06 -10.66
N ASN A 166 -17.49 -2.59 -11.79
CA ASN A 166 -18.03 -2.86 -13.13
C ASN A 166 -17.51 -4.15 -13.76
N GLY A 167 -16.64 -4.91 -13.05
CA GLY A 167 -15.99 -6.12 -13.56
C GLY A 167 -14.86 -5.84 -14.56
N GLU A 168 -14.29 -4.63 -14.53
CA GLU A 168 -13.18 -4.19 -15.36
C GLU A 168 -11.85 -4.28 -14.57
N GLU A 169 -10.75 -4.50 -15.28
CA GLU A 169 -9.42 -4.58 -14.67
C GLU A 169 -8.94 -3.19 -14.21
N PRO A 170 -8.51 -3.04 -12.94
CA PRO A 170 -7.88 -1.82 -12.44
C PRO A 170 -6.57 -1.47 -13.18
N ASP A 171 -6.32 -0.17 -13.38
CA ASP A 171 -5.11 0.35 -14.01
C ASP A 171 -4.05 0.67 -12.95
N LEU A 172 -2.86 0.10 -13.09
CA LEU A 172 -1.76 0.27 -12.12
C LEU A 172 -0.98 1.59 -12.32
N ASP A 173 -1.16 2.29 -13.43
CA ASP A 173 -0.47 3.53 -13.75
C ASP A 173 -1.23 4.77 -13.21
N TYR A 174 -0.49 5.74 -12.60
CA TYR A 174 -1.03 7.02 -12.09
C TYR A 174 -0.06 8.20 -12.18
#